data_cca9d34dadd894d7b996ab1728484a73
#
_entry.id   cca9d34dadd894d7b996ab1728484a73
#
_cell.length_a   1.000
_cell.length_b   1.000
_cell.length_c   1.000
_cell.angle_alpha   90.00
_cell.angle_beta   90.00
_cell.angle_gamma   90.00
#
_symmetry.space_group_name_H-M   'P 1'
#
loop_
_entity.id
_entity.type
_entity.pdbx_description
1 polymer ?
#
loop_
_entity_poly.entity_id
_entity_poly.type
_entity_poly.pdbx_seq_one_letter_code
_entity_poly.pdbx_strand_id
1 'polypeptide(L)'
;MTDERKESVNFSDPYMNAEVVMAKCERSGFENFMLSLRDSFEKTFIREQRWKLIVEGICTTMIISVFSVLGGTLLGFALYMLARSKTKWLSKLAKGFAKVYSTIIAGTPTLVVLMILFYIVFTSPDMSGVVVAIIGFILTFGSFVYDNLALTVSGVDNGQLEAAYA
;
A
#
# COMPACT_ATOMS: atom_id res chain seq x y z
N MET A 1 -46.70 -20.04 -20.78
CA MET A 1 -45.85 -20.79 -19.87
C MET A 1 -46.79 -21.61 -19.01
N THR A 2 -46.70 -22.93 -19.02
CA THR A 2 -47.56 -23.84 -18.23
C THR A 2 -47.12 -23.80 -16.77
N ASP A 3 -48.11 -23.94 -15.88
CA ASP A 3 -47.90 -23.83 -14.42
C ASP A 3 -46.86 -24.86 -13.90
N GLU A 4 -46.81 -26.03 -14.52
CA GLU A 4 -45.78 -27.06 -14.23
C GLU A 4 -44.35 -26.59 -14.42
N ARG A 5 -44.09 -25.61 -15.30
CA ARG A 5 -42.77 -25.05 -15.53
C ARG A 5 -42.37 -24.03 -14.49
N LYS A 6 -43.35 -23.47 -13.75
CA LYS A 6 -43.11 -22.55 -12.64
C LYS A 6 -42.65 -23.24 -11.39
N GLU A 7 -43.08 -24.50 -11.17
CA GLU A 7 -42.71 -25.31 -10.01
C GLU A 7 -41.29 -25.91 -10.12
N SER A 8 -40.81 -26.13 -11.34
CA SER A 8 -39.50 -26.77 -11.58
C SER A 8 -38.33 -25.81 -11.74
N VAL A 9 -38.59 -24.50 -11.88
CA VAL A 9 -37.56 -23.48 -12.07
C VAL A 9 -37.75 -22.40 -11.01
N ASN A 10 -36.82 -22.34 -10.10
CA ASN A 10 -36.77 -21.25 -9.11
C ASN A 10 -36.39 -19.96 -9.84
N PHE A 11 -37.38 -19.24 -10.36
CA PHE A 11 -37.12 -17.91 -10.92
C PHE A 11 -36.71 -17.01 -9.76
N SER A 12 -35.51 -16.50 -9.80
CA SER A 12 -35.13 -15.38 -8.96
C SER A 12 -36.17 -14.26 -9.13
N ASP A 13 -36.57 -13.65 -8.03
CA ASP A 13 -37.53 -12.55 -8.03
C ASP A 13 -37.23 -11.56 -9.16
N PRO A 14 -38.25 -11.06 -9.87
CA PRO A 14 -38.02 -10.16 -11.00
C PRO A 14 -37.22 -8.96 -10.51
N TYR A 15 -36.04 -8.81 -11.08
CA TYR A 15 -35.04 -7.80 -10.73
C TYR A 15 -35.56 -6.37 -10.77
N MET A 16 -36.65 -6.15 -11.50
CA MET A 16 -37.34 -4.87 -11.60
C MET A 16 -38.81 -5.07 -11.95
N ASN A 17 -39.69 -4.34 -11.28
CA ASN A 17 -41.09 -4.22 -11.69
C ASN A 17 -41.17 -3.60 -13.09
N ALA A 18 -42.12 -4.07 -13.89
CA ALA A 18 -42.33 -3.58 -15.24
C ALA A 18 -42.51 -2.05 -15.33
N GLU A 19 -43.10 -1.45 -14.31
CA GLU A 19 -43.24 0.02 -14.16
C GLU A 19 -41.87 0.73 -14.07
N VAL A 20 -40.92 0.18 -13.40
CA VAL A 20 -39.57 0.75 -13.27
C VAL A 20 -38.82 0.68 -14.61
N VAL A 21 -39.04 -0.40 -15.36
CA VAL A 21 -38.45 -0.55 -16.71
C VAL A 21 -39.04 0.43 -17.69
N MET A 22 -40.38 0.62 -17.67
CA MET A 22 -41.06 1.59 -18.53
C MET A 22 -40.69 3.04 -18.19
N ALA A 23 -40.64 3.40 -16.91
CA ALA A 23 -40.19 4.72 -16.48
C ALA A 23 -38.74 5.03 -16.87
N LYS A 24 -37.92 4.01 -17.02
CA LYS A 24 -36.52 4.14 -17.48
C LYS A 24 -36.43 4.44 -18.99
N CYS A 25 -37.36 3.94 -19.78
CA CYS A 25 -37.37 4.17 -21.24
C CYS A 25 -37.85 5.59 -21.64
N GLU A 26 -38.68 6.22 -20.80
CA GLU A 26 -39.22 7.57 -21.08
C GLU A 26 -38.33 8.73 -20.66
N ARG A 27 -37.27 8.47 -19.87
CA ARG A 27 -36.38 9.53 -19.37
C ARG A 27 -35.20 9.78 -20.30
N SER A 28 -34.72 11.02 -20.33
CA SER A 28 -33.53 11.38 -21.11
C SER A 28 -32.32 10.53 -20.68
N GLY A 29 -31.42 10.24 -21.62
CA GLY A 29 -30.25 9.38 -21.35
C GLY A 29 -29.40 9.88 -20.18
N PHE A 30 -29.35 11.19 -19.95
CA PHE A 30 -28.64 11.81 -18.83
C PHE A 30 -29.34 11.54 -17.49
N GLU A 31 -30.64 11.64 -17.41
CA GLU A 31 -31.40 11.35 -16.18
C GLU A 31 -31.31 9.87 -15.82
N ASN A 32 -31.38 8.99 -16.79
CA ASN A 32 -31.17 7.55 -16.57
C ASN A 32 -29.77 7.24 -16.06
N PHE A 33 -28.75 7.93 -16.57
CA PHE A 33 -27.37 7.80 -16.08
C PHE A 33 -27.24 8.26 -14.63
N MET A 34 -27.79 9.42 -14.29
CA MET A 34 -27.76 9.95 -12.92
C MET A 34 -28.49 9.06 -11.91
N LEU A 35 -29.65 8.54 -12.30
CA LEU A 35 -30.40 7.59 -11.47
C LEU A 35 -29.64 6.26 -11.30
N SER A 36 -29.04 5.74 -12.38
CA SER A 36 -28.24 4.53 -12.33
C SER A 36 -27.00 4.70 -11.42
N LEU A 37 -26.36 5.88 -11.45
CA LEU A 37 -25.27 6.20 -10.52
C LEU A 37 -25.75 6.25 -9.07
N ARG A 38 -26.88 6.92 -8.82
CA ARG A 38 -27.47 7.01 -7.49
C ARG A 38 -27.84 5.64 -6.94
N ASP A 39 -28.55 4.83 -7.73
CA ASP A 39 -28.98 3.49 -7.34
C ASP A 39 -27.75 2.57 -7.09
N SER A 40 -26.74 2.67 -7.93
CA SER A 40 -25.49 1.92 -7.78
C SER A 40 -24.74 2.34 -6.52
N PHE A 41 -24.70 3.65 -6.24
CA PHE A 41 -24.10 4.18 -5.02
C PHE A 41 -24.84 3.73 -3.78
N GLU A 42 -26.17 3.88 -3.77
CA GLU A 42 -27.02 3.48 -2.63
C GLU A 42 -26.92 1.98 -2.38
N LYS A 43 -26.98 1.16 -3.43
CA LYS A 43 -26.85 -0.30 -3.32
C LYS A 43 -25.47 -0.70 -2.76
N THR A 44 -24.40 -0.13 -3.31
CA THR A 44 -23.03 -0.51 -2.97
C THR A 44 -22.63 0.00 -1.59
N PHE A 45 -22.91 1.25 -1.29
CA PHE A 45 -22.46 1.88 -0.05
C PHE A 45 -23.41 1.66 1.13
N ILE A 46 -24.73 1.74 0.91
CA ILE A 46 -25.70 1.72 2.00
C ILE A 46 -26.22 0.32 2.26
N ARG A 47 -26.77 -0.36 1.26
CA ARG A 47 -27.39 -1.68 1.43
C ARG A 47 -26.38 -2.79 1.72
N GLU A 48 -25.30 -2.86 0.96
CA GLU A 48 -24.27 -3.89 1.13
C GLU A 48 -23.20 -3.52 2.17
N GLN A 49 -23.32 -2.36 2.81
CA GLN A 49 -22.42 -1.86 3.85
C GLN A 49 -20.90 -1.95 3.45
N ARG A 50 -20.62 -1.86 2.16
CA ARG A 50 -19.23 -1.95 1.64
C ARG A 50 -18.33 -0.81 2.11
N TRP A 51 -18.90 0.28 2.60
CA TRP A 51 -18.14 1.35 3.24
C TRP A 51 -17.28 0.84 4.41
N LYS A 52 -17.73 -0.24 5.11
CA LYS A 52 -16.93 -0.86 6.18
C LYS A 52 -15.61 -1.45 5.64
N LEU A 53 -15.65 -2.10 4.47
CA LEU A 53 -14.45 -2.63 3.83
C LEU A 53 -13.48 -1.50 3.43
N ILE A 54 -14.01 -0.35 3.01
CA ILE A 54 -13.20 0.83 2.68
C ILE A 54 -12.52 1.37 3.94
N VAL A 55 -13.27 1.54 5.04
CA VAL A 55 -12.72 2.00 6.31
C VAL A 55 -11.67 1.02 6.84
N GLU A 56 -11.94 -0.27 6.80
CA GLU A 56 -10.99 -1.32 7.21
C GLU A 56 -9.72 -1.27 6.35
N GLY A 57 -9.85 -1.12 5.03
CA GLY A 57 -8.73 -0.95 4.12
C GLY A 57 -7.91 0.31 4.44
N ILE A 58 -8.56 1.44 4.71
CA ILE A 58 -7.88 2.68 5.12
C ILE A 58 -7.13 2.49 6.43
N CYS A 59 -7.77 1.89 7.45
CA CYS A 59 -7.11 1.61 8.73
C CYS A 59 -5.89 0.72 8.56
N THR A 60 -6.00 -0.35 7.77
CA THR A 60 -4.89 -1.26 7.48
C THR A 60 -3.74 -0.52 6.76
N THR A 61 -4.07 0.31 5.78
CA THR A 61 -3.06 1.11 5.06
C THR A 61 -2.36 2.10 5.98
N MET A 62 -3.10 2.75 6.88
CA MET A 62 -2.52 3.66 7.88
C MET A 62 -1.58 2.92 8.83
N ILE A 63 -1.95 1.75 9.31
CA ILE A 63 -1.09 0.91 10.15
C ILE A 63 0.20 0.56 9.41
N ILE A 64 0.09 0.03 8.19
CA ILE A 64 1.26 -0.30 7.37
C ILE A 64 2.15 0.93 7.19
N SER A 65 1.59 2.08 6.82
CA SER A 65 2.34 3.30 6.54
C SER A 65 3.09 3.81 7.77
N VAL A 66 2.42 3.91 8.92
CA VAL A 66 3.04 4.42 10.16
C VAL A 66 4.18 3.53 10.61
N PHE A 67 3.95 2.21 10.69
CA PHE A 67 4.99 1.27 11.12
C PHE A 67 6.15 1.20 10.12
N SER A 68 5.88 1.29 8.83
CA SER A 68 6.91 1.28 7.79
C SER A 68 7.78 2.53 7.81
N VAL A 69 7.19 3.71 8.00
CA VAL A 69 7.94 4.97 8.10
C VAL A 69 8.80 4.98 9.35
N LEU A 70 8.24 4.63 10.51
CA LEU A 70 9.00 4.59 11.76
C LEU A 70 10.13 3.55 11.69
N GLY A 71 9.81 2.32 11.33
CA GLY A 71 10.79 1.25 11.23
C GLY A 71 11.86 1.50 10.18
N GLY A 72 11.47 1.99 9.00
CA GLY A 72 12.40 2.31 7.92
C GLY A 72 13.31 3.50 8.27
N THR A 73 12.78 4.53 8.93
CA THR A 73 13.60 5.65 9.42
C THR A 73 14.63 5.18 10.43
N LEU A 74 14.23 4.35 11.40
CA LEU A 74 15.15 3.78 12.38
C LEU A 74 16.22 2.91 11.72
N LEU A 75 15.84 2.06 10.77
CA LEU A 75 16.76 1.19 10.04
C LEU A 75 17.77 2.01 9.22
N GLY A 76 17.31 2.96 8.41
CA GLY A 76 18.18 3.80 7.57
C GLY A 76 19.12 4.66 8.40
N PHE A 77 18.61 5.25 9.49
CA PHE A 77 19.42 6.02 10.43
C PHE A 77 20.45 5.16 11.14
N ALA A 78 20.08 3.97 11.60
CA ALA A 78 21.02 3.03 12.24
C ALA A 78 22.13 2.62 11.28
N LEU A 79 21.80 2.28 10.04
CA LEU A 79 22.80 1.94 9.01
C LEU A 79 23.72 3.13 8.74
N TYR A 80 23.20 4.34 8.66
CA TYR A 80 24.00 5.54 8.48
C TYR A 80 24.96 5.78 9.66
N MET A 81 24.49 5.64 10.89
CA MET A 81 25.33 5.79 12.09
C MET A 81 26.43 4.72 12.14
N LEU A 82 26.12 3.48 11.81
CA LEU A 82 27.10 2.38 11.72
C LEU A 82 28.16 2.67 10.63
N ALA A 83 27.73 3.17 9.48
CA ALA A 83 28.62 3.55 8.39
C ALA A 83 29.56 4.71 8.77
N ARG A 84 29.16 5.57 9.73
CA ARG A 84 29.93 6.70 10.24
C ARG A 84 30.68 6.39 11.54
N SER A 85 30.67 5.15 12.00
CA SER A 85 31.34 4.73 13.25
C SER A 85 32.81 5.11 13.26
N LYS A 86 33.35 5.44 14.46
CA LYS A 86 34.76 5.76 14.68
C LYS A 86 35.68 4.57 14.42
N THR A 87 35.19 3.35 14.57
CA THR A 87 35.94 2.12 14.33
C THR A 87 36.08 1.88 12.82
N LYS A 88 37.27 2.08 12.27
CA LYS A 88 37.54 2.01 10.82
C LYS A 88 37.05 0.69 10.16
N TRP A 89 37.23 -0.43 10.83
CA TRP A 89 36.78 -1.73 10.32
C TRP A 89 35.24 -1.84 10.26
N LEU A 90 34.55 -1.46 11.32
CA LEU A 90 33.09 -1.47 11.38
C LEU A 90 32.47 -0.52 10.37
N SER A 91 33.02 0.70 10.25
CA SER A 91 32.59 1.69 9.25
C SER A 91 32.76 1.17 7.82
N LYS A 92 33.88 0.49 7.51
CA LYS A 92 34.12 -0.05 6.17
C LYS A 92 33.14 -1.17 5.83
N LEU A 93 32.89 -2.09 6.77
CA LEU A 93 31.92 -3.17 6.58
C LEU A 93 30.48 -2.62 6.45
N ALA A 94 30.10 -1.70 7.35
CA ALA A 94 28.77 -1.09 7.30
C ALA A 94 28.50 -0.33 6.01
N LYS A 95 29.47 0.43 5.52
CA LYS A 95 29.39 1.11 4.21
C LYS A 95 29.24 0.12 3.04
N GLY A 96 30.05 -0.95 3.05
CA GLY A 96 29.93 -2.01 2.05
C GLY A 96 28.56 -2.67 2.04
N PHE A 97 28.10 -3.08 3.21
CA PHE A 97 26.78 -3.69 3.36
C PHE A 97 25.65 -2.73 2.95
N ALA A 98 25.66 -1.51 3.47
CA ALA A 98 24.64 -0.52 3.15
C ALA A 98 24.59 -0.19 1.66
N LYS A 99 25.76 -0.09 1.00
CA LYS A 99 25.82 0.14 -0.43
C LYS A 99 25.23 -1.00 -1.25
N VAL A 100 25.57 -2.25 -0.92
CA VAL A 100 25.00 -3.44 -1.59
C VAL A 100 23.49 -3.51 -1.36
N TYR A 101 23.07 -3.35 -0.11
CA TYR A 101 21.67 -3.34 0.26
C TYR A 101 20.87 -2.26 -0.49
N SER A 102 21.35 -1.02 -0.45
CA SER A 102 20.72 0.12 -1.13
C SER A 102 20.66 -0.11 -2.64
N THR A 103 21.75 -0.57 -3.27
CA THR A 103 21.78 -0.85 -4.71
C THR A 103 20.77 -1.91 -5.12
N ILE A 104 20.63 -2.98 -4.36
CA ILE A 104 19.67 -4.06 -4.64
C ILE A 104 18.22 -3.56 -4.47
N ILE A 105 17.94 -2.89 -3.36
CA ILE A 105 16.58 -2.41 -3.07
C ILE A 105 16.17 -1.30 -4.03
N ALA A 106 17.04 -0.30 -4.28
CA ALA A 106 16.74 0.80 -5.19
C ALA A 106 16.63 0.33 -6.65
N GLY A 107 17.39 -0.71 -7.04
CA GLY A 107 17.32 -1.30 -8.37
C GLY A 107 16.13 -2.25 -8.60
N THR A 108 15.40 -2.60 -7.53
CA THR A 108 14.27 -3.55 -7.60
C THR A 108 12.95 -2.81 -7.37
N PRO A 109 11.95 -2.94 -8.25
CA PRO A 109 10.61 -2.41 -8.00
C PRO A 109 10.06 -2.92 -6.67
N THR A 110 9.51 -2.02 -5.85
CA THR A 110 8.99 -2.36 -4.50
C THR A 110 8.01 -3.54 -4.51
N LEU A 111 7.16 -3.62 -5.55
CA LEU A 111 6.23 -4.75 -5.71
C LEU A 111 6.96 -6.10 -5.77
N VAL A 112 8.08 -6.15 -6.50
CA VAL A 112 8.88 -7.38 -6.64
C VAL A 112 9.51 -7.76 -5.30
N VAL A 113 10.02 -6.79 -4.55
CA VAL A 113 10.54 -7.02 -3.17
C VAL A 113 9.46 -7.63 -2.29
N LEU A 114 8.25 -7.06 -2.31
CA LEU A 114 7.10 -7.58 -1.55
C LEU A 114 6.72 -9.00 -1.96
N MET A 115 6.70 -9.28 -3.27
CA MET A 115 6.39 -10.63 -3.77
C MET A 115 7.45 -11.66 -3.35
N ILE A 116 8.74 -11.31 -3.42
CA ILE A 116 9.83 -12.18 -2.95
C ILE A 116 9.67 -12.46 -1.45
N LEU A 117 9.42 -11.43 -0.65
CA LEU A 117 9.21 -11.60 0.79
C LEU A 117 8.01 -12.50 1.09
N PHE A 118 6.88 -12.27 0.42
CA PHE A 118 5.65 -13.00 0.68
C PHE A 118 5.71 -14.46 0.21
N TYR A 119 6.23 -14.72 -0.99
CA TYR A 119 6.19 -16.07 -1.59
C TYR A 119 7.43 -16.91 -1.33
N ILE A 120 8.58 -16.29 -1.08
CA ILE A 120 9.86 -17.01 -0.97
C ILE A 120 10.39 -16.99 0.48
N VAL A 121 10.37 -15.83 1.13
CA VAL A 121 10.97 -15.68 2.47
C VAL A 121 9.98 -16.09 3.57
N PHE A 122 8.75 -15.57 3.51
CA PHE A 122 7.70 -15.82 4.50
C PHE A 122 6.63 -16.76 3.95
N THR A 123 7.02 -17.98 3.63
CA THR A 123 6.13 -19.01 3.06
C THR A 123 5.21 -19.66 4.11
N SER A 124 5.33 -19.28 5.39
CA SER A 124 4.51 -19.85 6.46
C SER A 124 3.04 -19.42 6.32
N PRO A 125 2.07 -20.35 6.38
CA PRO A 125 0.65 -20.06 6.25
C PRO A 125 0.10 -19.17 7.39
N ASP A 126 0.81 -19.08 8.51
CA ASP A 126 0.40 -18.31 9.69
C ASP A 126 0.81 -16.83 9.62
N MET A 127 1.64 -16.44 8.62
CA MET A 127 2.10 -15.07 8.47
C MET A 127 1.06 -14.18 7.80
N SER A 128 0.65 -13.13 8.51
CA SER A 128 -0.25 -12.13 7.95
C SER A 128 0.43 -11.33 6.83
N GLY A 129 -0.26 -11.18 5.68
CA GLY A 129 0.22 -10.34 4.58
C GLY A 129 0.52 -8.89 4.99
N VAL A 130 -0.17 -8.37 6.01
CA VAL A 130 0.07 -7.04 6.58
C VAL A 130 1.46 -6.95 7.21
N VAL A 131 1.86 -7.97 7.96
CA VAL A 131 3.20 -8.02 8.60
C VAL A 131 4.30 -8.09 7.53
N VAL A 132 4.11 -8.93 6.52
CA VAL A 132 5.07 -9.04 5.40
C VAL A 132 5.19 -7.71 4.66
N ALA A 133 4.07 -7.03 4.43
CA ALA A 133 4.05 -5.71 3.80
C ALA A 133 4.81 -4.66 4.65
N ILE A 134 4.59 -4.63 5.97
CA ILE A 134 5.32 -3.74 6.88
C ILE A 134 6.83 -3.98 6.77
N ILE A 135 7.27 -5.24 6.84
CA ILE A 135 8.69 -5.59 6.74
C ILE A 135 9.28 -5.14 5.39
N GLY A 136 8.57 -5.43 4.29
CA GLY A 136 9.02 -5.05 2.95
C GLY A 136 9.14 -3.53 2.77
N PHE A 137 8.16 -2.78 3.28
CA PHE A 137 8.23 -1.32 3.25
C PHE A 137 9.29 -0.76 4.20
N ILE A 138 9.53 -1.37 5.36
CA ILE A 138 10.65 -0.99 6.25
C ILE A 138 11.98 -1.12 5.50
N LEU A 139 12.19 -2.23 4.80
CA LEU A 139 13.41 -2.44 4.02
C LEU A 139 13.52 -1.40 2.89
N THR A 140 12.47 -1.20 2.12
CA THR A 140 12.50 -0.24 1.00
C THR A 140 12.72 1.20 1.49
N PHE A 141 11.97 1.63 2.50
CA PHE A 141 12.07 2.97 3.05
C PHE A 141 13.39 3.20 3.80
N GLY A 142 13.89 2.17 4.50
CA GLY A 142 15.20 2.23 5.18
C GLY A 142 16.37 2.46 4.22
N SER A 143 16.34 1.83 3.05
CA SER A 143 17.30 2.09 1.98
C SER A 143 17.25 3.55 1.52
N PHE A 144 16.05 4.06 1.24
CA PHE A 144 15.84 5.44 0.83
C PHE A 144 16.35 6.45 1.88
N VAL A 145 16.05 6.23 3.17
CA VAL A 145 16.53 7.09 4.26
C VAL A 145 18.04 7.07 4.37
N TYR A 146 18.68 5.90 4.27
CA TYR A 146 20.13 5.78 4.29
C TYR A 146 20.79 6.58 3.15
N ASP A 147 20.31 6.43 1.92
CA ASP A 147 20.87 7.12 0.75
C ASP A 147 20.69 8.64 0.87
N ASN A 148 19.51 9.09 1.29
CA ASN A 148 19.27 10.53 1.49
C ASN A 148 20.18 11.13 2.58
N LEU A 149 20.36 10.43 3.71
CA LEU A 149 21.27 10.89 4.76
C LEU A 149 22.72 10.92 4.28
N ALA A 150 23.16 9.92 3.53
CA ALA A 150 24.51 9.84 3.00
C ALA A 150 24.77 10.98 1.99
N LEU A 151 23.84 11.27 1.10
CA LEU A 151 23.93 12.33 0.11
C LEU A 151 23.87 13.72 0.78
N THR A 152 22.88 13.95 1.64
CA THR A 152 22.67 15.27 2.27
C THR A 152 23.86 15.67 3.13
N VAL A 153 24.34 14.77 3.99
CA VAL A 153 25.47 15.09 4.88
C VAL A 153 26.80 15.25 4.12
N SER A 154 26.98 14.51 3.00
CA SER A 154 28.17 14.69 2.15
C SER A 154 28.13 15.98 1.32
N GLY A 155 26.94 16.54 1.09
CA GLY A 155 26.72 17.76 0.31
C GLY A 155 26.77 19.06 1.15
N VAL A 156 26.92 18.97 2.47
CA VAL A 156 27.05 20.17 3.33
C VAL A 156 28.41 20.80 3.10
N ASP A 157 28.40 22.09 2.69
CA ASP A 157 29.61 22.86 2.46
C ASP A 157 30.36 23.10 3.78
N ASN A 158 31.70 22.98 3.75
CA ASN A 158 32.55 23.21 4.91
C ASN A 158 32.42 24.64 5.45
N GLY A 159 32.13 25.62 4.59
CA GLY A 159 31.85 26.99 5.01
C GLY A 159 30.67 27.16 5.96
N GLN A 160 29.63 26.31 5.83
CA GLN A 160 28.49 26.31 6.77
C GLN A 160 28.89 25.74 8.15
N LEU A 161 29.79 24.77 8.15
CA LEU A 161 30.34 24.22 9.38
C LEU A 161 31.22 25.23 10.11
N GLU A 162 32.09 25.95 9.39
CA GLU A 162 32.95 27.01 9.94
C GLU A 162 32.12 28.15 10.50
N ALA A 163 31.07 28.57 9.79
CA ALA A 163 30.15 29.60 10.28
C ALA A 163 29.37 29.20 11.54
N ALA A 164 29.12 27.91 11.75
CA ALA A 164 28.45 27.40 12.95
C ALA A 164 29.38 27.36 14.17
N TYR A 165 30.70 27.35 13.98
CA TYR A 165 31.70 27.36 15.05
C TYR A 165 32.27 28.77 15.36
N ALA A 166 31.93 29.79 14.55
CA ALA A 166 32.34 31.16 14.75
C ALA A 166 31.35 31.92 15.64
#